data_2ac2bc98e871a04c4ee8dcee0b243504
#
_entry.id   2ac2bc98e871a04c4ee8dcee0b243504
#
_cell.length_a   1.000
_cell.length_b   1.000
_cell.length_c   1.000
_cell.angle_alpha   90.00
_cell.angle_beta   90.00
_cell.angle_gamma   90.00
#
_symmetry.space_group_name_H-M   'P 1'
#
loop_
_entity.id
_entity.type
_entity.pdbx_description
1 polymer ?
#
loop_
_entity_poly.entity_id
_entity_poly.type
_entity_poly.pdbx_seq_one_letter_code
_entity_poly.pdbx_strand_id
1 'polypeptide(L)'
;MSTNDKKTPSKPTKKSKVVAISEYKGIEWVHVKQNGNPYPTRENFEALLTHYKIQANYDVISKRVLVHENEILHPHYGDEITELIAELTSKCVENGLAKSSVSDYLDAHILKNSENPVLDYLQSVKRTTELDPIEALVNYLPIKHKGWAVIAFKRWFIQCVACADMAQQTPNEIALPKYEHVLTFYGEQGGGKSTFINSLLPRDLGRKYFIDGVSLDLKNKDSILGALSSWICELGELDSTFRKSDISGIKAFLSKRKDEIRKPYGRATSLMARQT
;
A
#
# COMPACT_ATOMS: atom_id res chain seq x y z
N MET A 1 -6.02 -45.05 80.60
CA MET A 1 -5.72 -45.43 79.23
C MET A 1 -6.07 -44.22 78.35
N SER A 2 -5.08 -43.59 77.87
CA SER A 2 -5.11 -42.32 77.16
C SER A 2 -5.27 -42.51 75.66
N THR A 3 -6.26 -41.94 75.04
CA THR A 3 -6.41 -41.91 73.58
C THR A 3 -6.01 -40.56 73.08
N ASN A 4 -4.92 -40.55 72.33
CA ASN A 4 -4.32 -39.40 71.59
C ASN A 4 -5.14 -39.10 70.37
N ASP A 5 -5.87 -37.98 70.37
CA ASP A 5 -6.40 -37.39 69.11
C ASP A 5 -5.33 -36.51 68.42
N LYS A 6 -4.81 -37.01 67.31
CA LYS A 6 -3.96 -36.23 66.44
C LYS A 6 -4.82 -35.33 65.51
N LYS A 7 -4.89 -34.04 65.82
CA LYS A 7 -5.35 -33.01 64.87
C LYS A 7 -4.35 -32.84 63.68
N THR A 8 -4.82 -33.13 62.53
CA THR A 8 -4.14 -32.82 61.26
C THR A 8 -4.23 -31.31 61.01
N PRO A 9 -3.12 -30.61 60.64
CA PRO A 9 -3.19 -29.18 60.31
C PRO A 9 -3.81 -28.99 58.92
N SER A 10 -4.86 -28.16 58.86
CA SER A 10 -5.49 -27.69 57.64
C SER A 10 -4.49 -26.84 56.84
N LYS A 11 -4.27 -27.18 55.58
CA LYS A 11 -3.51 -26.37 54.62
C LYS A 11 -4.14 -24.97 54.49
N PRO A 12 -3.34 -23.88 54.43
CA PRO A 12 -3.87 -22.55 54.19
C PRO A 12 -4.38 -22.48 52.77
N THR A 13 -5.63 -22.19 52.59
CA THR A 13 -6.27 -21.80 51.33
C THR A 13 -5.58 -20.54 50.84
N LYS A 14 -4.84 -20.65 49.77
CA LYS A 14 -4.34 -19.47 49.01
C LYS A 14 -5.56 -18.67 48.58
N LYS A 15 -5.86 -17.59 49.27
CA LYS A 15 -6.72 -16.53 48.74
C LYS A 15 -6.03 -16.03 47.47
N SER A 16 -6.60 -16.38 46.33
CA SER A 16 -6.25 -15.73 45.06
C SER A 16 -6.49 -14.25 45.29
N LYS A 17 -5.43 -13.44 45.23
CA LYS A 17 -5.56 -12.00 45.09
C LYS A 17 -6.33 -11.79 43.78
N VAL A 18 -7.59 -11.44 43.89
CA VAL A 18 -8.32 -10.79 42.80
C VAL A 18 -7.62 -9.44 42.69
N VAL A 19 -6.65 -9.35 41.77
CA VAL A 19 -6.13 -8.07 41.33
C VAL A 19 -7.32 -7.39 40.67
N ALA A 20 -7.74 -6.28 41.24
CA ALA A 20 -8.80 -5.47 40.68
C ALA A 20 -8.43 -5.17 39.20
N ILE A 21 -9.28 -5.63 38.29
CA ILE A 21 -9.24 -5.40 36.87
C ILE A 21 -9.72 -3.97 36.63
N SER A 22 -8.95 -3.00 37.09
CA SER A 22 -9.31 -1.61 36.94
C SER A 22 -8.07 -0.86 36.47
N GLU A 23 -7.83 -0.88 35.23
CA GLU A 23 -7.05 0.13 34.53
C GLU A 23 -6.54 -0.43 33.18
N TYR A 24 -7.45 -1.00 32.40
CA TYR A 24 -7.20 -1.02 30.97
C TYR A 24 -7.38 0.41 30.49
N LYS A 25 -6.30 1.10 30.28
CA LYS A 25 -6.08 2.51 29.93
C LYS A 25 -7.16 3.12 29.01
N GLY A 26 -8.39 3.26 29.50
CA GLY A 26 -9.43 4.02 28.82
C GLY A 26 -9.96 3.48 27.48
N ILE A 27 -9.66 2.22 27.07
CA ILE A 27 -10.25 1.63 25.86
C ILE A 27 -11.72 1.28 26.16
N GLU A 28 -12.63 1.86 25.38
CA GLU A 28 -14.04 1.50 25.40
C GLU A 28 -14.26 0.24 24.56
N TRP A 29 -14.32 -0.92 25.23
CA TRP A 29 -14.57 -2.19 24.58
C TRP A 29 -16.02 -2.35 24.18
N VAL A 30 -16.26 -2.77 22.93
CA VAL A 30 -17.62 -3.02 22.40
C VAL A 30 -18.21 -4.31 22.99
N HIS A 31 -17.37 -5.34 23.11
CA HIS A 31 -17.78 -6.66 23.61
C HIS A 31 -16.89 -7.10 24.77
N VAL A 32 -17.50 -7.27 25.94
CA VAL A 32 -16.79 -7.67 27.16
C VAL A 32 -17.36 -8.95 27.78
N LYS A 33 -16.49 -9.76 28.35
CA LYS A 33 -16.83 -10.96 29.12
C LYS A 33 -17.37 -10.57 30.50
N GLN A 34 -18.02 -11.51 31.17
CA GLN A 34 -18.50 -11.30 32.53
C GLN A 34 -17.41 -10.88 33.55
N ASN A 35 -16.16 -11.26 33.28
CA ASN A 35 -14.99 -10.89 34.07
C ASN A 35 -14.36 -9.55 33.67
N GLY A 36 -14.97 -8.78 32.75
CA GLY A 36 -14.50 -7.49 32.27
C GLY A 36 -13.46 -7.55 31.14
N ASN A 37 -12.95 -8.72 30.80
CA ASN A 37 -11.98 -8.85 29.69
C ASN A 37 -12.66 -8.71 28.33
N PRO A 38 -12.00 -8.11 27.33
CA PRO A 38 -12.56 -8.03 25.98
C PRO A 38 -12.68 -9.39 25.31
N TYR A 39 -13.72 -9.57 24.51
CA TYR A 39 -13.77 -10.67 23.55
C TYR A 39 -12.82 -10.39 22.38
N PRO A 40 -12.18 -11.43 21.80
CA PRO A 40 -11.36 -11.28 20.60
C PRO A 40 -12.24 -11.11 19.36
N THR A 41 -12.93 -9.98 19.26
CA THR A 41 -13.79 -9.60 18.14
C THR A 41 -13.13 -8.52 17.31
N ARG A 42 -13.59 -8.39 16.06
CA ARG A 42 -13.11 -7.37 15.13
C ARG A 42 -13.34 -5.96 15.69
N GLU A 43 -14.50 -5.72 16.27
CA GLU A 43 -14.88 -4.42 16.81
C GLU A 43 -13.96 -4.02 17.99
N ASN A 44 -13.60 -4.97 18.83
CA ASN A 44 -12.64 -4.73 19.92
C ASN A 44 -11.22 -4.49 19.39
N PHE A 45 -10.83 -5.17 18.31
CA PHE A 45 -9.57 -4.89 17.64
C PHE A 45 -9.55 -3.49 17.01
N GLU A 46 -10.63 -3.09 16.34
CA GLU A 46 -10.79 -1.74 15.79
C GLU A 46 -10.81 -0.66 16.90
N ALA A 47 -11.43 -0.94 18.06
CA ALA A 47 -11.39 -0.06 19.24
C ALA A 47 -9.97 0.13 19.78
N LEU A 48 -9.16 -0.94 19.79
CA LEU A 48 -7.75 -0.87 20.19
C LEU A 48 -6.96 0.02 19.22
N LEU A 49 -7.10 -0.18 17.91
CA LEU A 49 -6.44 0.66 16.90
C LEU A 49 -6.83 2.13 17.07
N THR A 50 -8.11 2.42 17.26
CA THR A 50 -8.62 3.77 17.47
C THR A 50 -8.03 4.41 18.73
N HIS A 51 -7.97 3.67 19.84
CA HIS A 51 -7.42 4.17 21.10
C HIS A 51 -5.95 4.59 20.96
N TYR A 52 -5.14 3.79 20.26
CA TYR A 52 -3.73 4.09 20.01
C TYR A 52 -3.50 4.98 18.80
N LYS A 53 -4.58 5.41 18.12
CA LYS A 53 -4.53 6.23 16.88
C LYS A 53 -3.65 5.61 15.80
N ILE A 54 -3.68 4.30 15.70
CA ILE A 54 -2.97 3.54 14.66
C ILE A 54 -3.92 3.34 13.49
N GLN A 55 -3.50 3.77 12.31
CA GLN A 55 -4.19 3.50 11.05
C GLN A 55 -3.23 2.69 10.17
N ALA A 56 -3.73 1.58 9.66
CA ALA A 56 -3.01 0.73 8.72
C ALA A 56 -3.85 0.60 7.45
N ASN A 57 -3.40 1.21 6.37
CA ASN A 57 -4.14 1.35 5.13
C ASN A 57 -3.41 0.65 3.99
N TYR A 58 -4.15 0.18 2.99
CA TYR A 58 -3.58 -0.40 1.79
C TYR A 58 -3.40 0.68 0.72
N ASP A 59 -2.14 0.99 0.38
CA ASP A 59 -1.83 1.85 -0.76
C ASP A 59 -2.10 1.10 -2.07
N VAL A 60 -3.09 1.57 -2.81
CA VAL A 60 -3.50 0.92 -4.07
C VAL A 60 -2.49 1.11 -5.19
N ILE A 61 -1.57 2.06 -5.10
CA ILE A 61 -0.52 2.29 -6.08
C ILE A 61 0.70 1.42 -5.79
N SER A 62 1.33 1.60 -4.62
CA SER A 62 2.56 0.87 -4.27
C SER A 62 2.32 -0.59 -3.85
N LYS A 63 1.07 -0.99 -3.63
CA LYS A 63 0.69 -2.32 -3.13
C LYS A 63 1.25 -2.64 -1.75
N ARG A 64 1.57 -1.62 -0.97
CA ARG A 64 2.14 -1.71 0.36
C ARG A 64 1.14 -1.28 1.42
N VAL A 65 1.46 -1.58 2.66
CA VAL A 65 0.73 -1.05 3.81
C VAL A 65 1.33 0.28 4.19
N LEU A 66 0.48 1.29 4.37
CA LEU A 66 0.86 2.57 4.94
C LEU A 66 0.41 2.59 6.40
N VAL A 67 1.32 2.91 7.31
CA VAL A 67 1.04 2.99 8.74
C VAL A 67 1.10 4.44 9.18
N HIS A 68 0.02 4.93 9.78
CA HIS A 68 -0.05 6.24 10.38
C HIS A 68 -0.25 6.09 11.89
N GLU A 69 0.56 6.74 12.68
CA GLU A 69 0.38 6.88 14.12
C GLU A 69 0.21 8.35 14.46
N ASN A 70 -0.86 8.69 15.20
CA ASN A 70 -1.22 10.10 15.49
C ASN A 70 -1.29 10.97 14.22
N GLU A 71 -1.84 10.45 13.13
CA GLU A 71 -1.93 11.11 11.82
C GLU A 71 -0.58 11.36 11.11
N ILE A 72 0.51 10.87 11.69
CA ILE A 72 1.85 10.97 11.09
C ILE A 72 2.13 9.66 10.35
N LEU A 73 2.42 9.77 9.05
CA LEU A 73 2.86 8.64 8.24
C LEU A 73 4.26 8.22 8.69
N HIS A 74 4.39 6.95 9.10
CA HIS A 74 5.70 6.38 9.40
C HIS A 74 6.55 6.31 8.13
N PRO A 75 7.80 6.76 8.16
CA PRO A 75 8.68 6.67 7.02
C PRO A 75 8.99 5.21 6.69
N HIS A 76 8.91 4.85 5.41
CA HIS A 76 9.17 3.50 4.92
C HIS A 76 10.66 3.14 4.99
N TYR A 77 11.08 2.50 6.08
CA TYR A 77 12.45 2.01 6.27
C TYR A 77 12.47 0.49 6.55
N GLY A 78 11.92 -0.33 5.68
CA GLY A 78 12.04 -1.77 5.82
C GLY A 78 10.72 -2.53 5.90
N ASP A 79 10.64 -3.54 6.75
CA ASP A 79 9.49 -4.42 6.89
C ASP A 79 8.51 -3.89 7.97
N GLU A 80 7.86 -2.76 7.65
CA GLU A 80 6.95 -2.02 8.54
C GLU A 80 5.80 -2.86 9.07
N ILE A 81 5.34 -3.82 8.27
CA ILE A 81 4.26 -4.70 8.70
C ILE A 81 4.70 -5.62 9.84
N THR A 82 5.95 -6.07 9.83
CA THR A 82 6.50 -6.91 10.91
C THR A 82 6.59 -6.12 12.21
N GLU A 83 7.03 -4.88 12.15
CA GLU A 83 7.06 -3.99 13.32
C GLU A 83 5.66 -3.68 13.81
N LEU A 84 4.72 -3.35 12.94
CA LEU A 84 3.33 -3.12 13.26
C LEU A 84 2.68 -4.35 13.93
N ILE A 85 2.90 -5.55 13.40
CA ILE A 85 2.38 -6.80 13.99
C ILE A 85 2.95 -7.00 15.40
N ALA A 86 4.24 -6.78 15.60
CA ALA A 86 4.87 -6.91 16.91
C ALA A 86 4.30 -5.92 17.91
N GLU A 87 4.15 -4.66 17.52
CA GLU A 87 3.58 -3.60 18.35
C GLU A 87 2.12 -3.89 18.71
N LEU A 88 1.29 -4.19 17.73
CA LEU A 88 -0.12 -4.52 17.94
C LEU A 88 -0.30 -5.77 18.81
N THR A 89 0.59 -6.76 18.65
CA THR A 89 0.59 -7.95 19.50
C THR A 89 0.84 -7.59 20.97
N SER A 90 1.81 -6.72 21.23
CA SER A 90 2.08 -6.22 22.60
C SER A 90 0.90 -5.44 23.15
N LYS A 91 0.34 -4.51 22.37
CA LYS A 91 -0.84 -3.72 22.78
C LYS A 91 -2.07 -4.58 23.05
N CYS A 92 -2.30 -5.63 22.26
CA CYS A 92 -3.37 -6.60 22.52
C CYS A 92 -3.19 -7.27 23.91
N VAL A 93 -1.98 -7.79 24.18
CA VAL A 93 -1.69 -8.49 25.44
C VAL A 93 -1.78 -7.55 26.63
N GLU A 94 -1.22 -6.36 26.56
CA GLU A 94 -1.26 -5.33 27.61
C GLU A 94 -2.68 -4.94 28.01
N ASN A 95 -3.62 -4.98 27.04
CA ASN A 95 -5.01 -4.58 27.24
C ASN A 95 -5.98 -5.77 27.36
N GLY A 96 -5.46 -6.99 27.55
CA GLY A 96 -6.27 -8.19 27.77
C GLY A 96 -7.00 -8.73 26.55
N LEU A 97 -6.70 -8.21 25.35
CA LEU A 97 -7.19 -8.76 24.09
C LEU A 97 -6.31 -9.93 23.66
N ALA A 98 -6.89 -10.95 23.05
CA ALA A 98 -6.10 -12.09 22.58
C ALA A 98 -5.15 -11.67 21.45
N LYS A 99 -3.88 -12.08 21.52
CA LYS A 99 -2.87 -11.78 20.49
C LYS A 99 -3.25 -12.27 19.08
N SER A 100 -4.06 -13.35 19.00
CA SER A 100 -4.58 -13.85 17.71
C SER A 100 -5.46 -12.85 17.00
N SER A 101 -6.01 -11.85 17.68
CA SER A 101 -6.81 -10.78 17.06
C SER A 101 -6.02 -10.02 15.99
N VAL A 102 -4.68 -9.93 16.12
CA VAL A 102 -3.83 -9.30 15.12
C VAL A 102 -3.84 -10.12 13.82
N SER A 103 -3.55 -11.43 13.90
CA SER A 103 -3.55 -12.31 12.71
C SER A 103 -4.95 -12.51 12.11
N ASP A 104 -6.00 -12.40 12.93
CA ASP A 104 -7.37 -12.65 12.48
C ASP A 104 -7.99 -11.43 11.79
N TYR A 105 -7.64 -10.21 12.22
CA TYR A 105 -8.36 -9.00 11.80
C TYR A 105 -7.50 -7.94 11.09
N LEU A 106 -6.17 -7.92 11.25
CA LEU A 106 -5.31 -6.87 10.68
C LEU A 106 -5.38 -6.84 9.15
N ASP A 107 -5.26 -7.99 8.48
CA ASP A 107 -5.31 -8.05 7.02
C ASP A 107 -6.65 -7.53 6.48
N ALA A 108 -7.76 -7.93 7.12
CA ALA A 108 -9.09 -7.49 6.74
C ALA A 108 -9.28 -5.98 6.98
N HIS A 109 -8.69 -5.44 8.05
CA HIS A 109 -8.70 -4.01 8.35
C HIS A 109 -7.93 -3.22 7.29
N ILE A 110 -6.70 -3.61 6.98
CA ILE A 110 -5.84 -2.98 5.96
C ILE A 110 -6.53 -2.96 4.60
N LEU A 111 -7.09 -4.11 4.17
CA LEU A 111 -7.74 -4.21 2.85
C LEU A 111 -9.05 -3.42 2.74
N LYS A 112 -9.75 -3.23 3.85
CA LYS A 112 -10.96 -2.38 3.91
C LYS A 112 -10.61 -0.90 3.82
N ASN A 113 -9.48 -0.50 4.39
CA ASN A 113 -9.03 0.88 4.45
C ASN A 113 -7.97 1.10 3.36
N SER A 114 -8.42 1.24 2.11
CA SER A 114 -7.53 1.52 0.98
C SER A 114 -7.40 3.01 0.76
N GLU A 115 -6.21 3.47 0.40
CA GLU A 115 -5.94 4.85 0.05
C GLU A 115 -5.17 4.95 -1.28
N ASN A 116 -5.30 6.11 -1.93
CA ASN A 116 -4.65 6.41 -3.19
C ASN A 116 -3.95 7.77 -3.12
N PRO A 117 -2.74 7.85 -2.57
CA PRO A 117 -2.05 9.12 -2.37
C PRO A 117 -1.75 9.88 -3.67
N VAL A 118 -1.66 9.18 -4.80
CA VAL A 118 -1.51 9.81 -6.11
C VAL A 118 -2.78 10.53 -6.53
N LEU A 119 -3.94 9.88 -6.38
CA LEU A 119 -5.22 10.49 -6.71
C LEU A 119 -5.55 11.66 -5.79
N ASP A 120 -5.29 11.51 -4.49
CA ASP A 120 -5.46 12.58 -3.50
C ASP A 120 -4.64 13.82 -3.88
N TYR A 121 -3.39 13.62 -4.29
CA TYR A 121 -2.56 14.70 -4.81
C TYR A 121 -3.17 15.33 -6.07
N LEU A 122 -3.54 14.52 -7.06
CA LEU A 122 -4.11 15.02 -8.32
C LEU A 122 -5.38 15.83 -8.09
N GLN A 123 -6.22 15.43 -7.15
CA GLN A 123 -7.45 16.15 -6.78
C GLN A 123 -7.16 17.43 -5.99
N SER A 124 -6.05 17.49 -5.27
CA SER A 124 -5.64 18.69 -4.50
C SER A 124 -5.07 19.79 -5.38
N VAL A 125 -4.57 19.46 -6.58
CA VAL A 125 -3.91 20.42 -7.49
C VAL A 125 -4.96 21.31 -8.16
N LYS A 126 -4.77 22.61 -8.04
CA LYS A 126 -5.60 23.63 -8.71
C LYS A 126 -4.89 24.17 -9.93
N ARG A 127 -5.63 24.40 -10.99
CA ARG A 127 -5.10 25.11 -12.17
C ARG A 127 -4.71 26.52 -11.77
N THR A 128 -3.45 26.87 -12.02
CA THR A 128 -2.88 28.18 -11.64
C THR A 128 -2.58 29.08 -12.84
N THR A 129 -2.75 28.58 -14.08
CA THR A 129 -2.43 29.31 -15.30
C THR A 129 -3.42 29.00 -16.42
N GLU A 130 -3.67 29.98 -17.29
CA GLU A 130 -4.42 29.79 -18.54
C GLU A 130 -3.56 29.18 -19.66
N LEU A 131 -2.23 29.23 -19.51
CA LEU A 131 -1.32 28.64 -20.49
C LEU A 131 -1.40 27.11 -20.46
N ASP A 132 -1.17 26.48 -21.62
CA ASP A 132 -1.02 25.03 -21.69
C ASP A 132 0.36 24.62 -21.13
N PRO A 133 0.43 24.01 -19.95
CA PRO A 133 1.71 23.71 -19.32
C PRO A 133 2.51 22.67 -20.09
N ILE A 134 1.82 21.76 -20.82
CA ILE A 134 2.50 20.73 -21.63
C ILE A 134 3.15 21.34 -22.86
N GLU A 135 2.46 22.26 -23.52
CA GLU A 135 3.02 22.99 -24.64
C GLU A 135 4.24 23.81 -24.20
N ALA A 136 4.13 24.54 -23.09
CA ALA A 136 5.24 25.28 -22.50
C ALA A 136 6.42 24.35 -22.19
N LEU A 137 6.19 23.21 -21.52
CA LEU A 137 7.21 22.21 -21.21
C LEU A 137 7.93 21.72 -22.46
N VAL A 138 7.19 21.28 -23.49
CA VAL A 138 7.75 20.75 -24.72
C VAL A 138 8.59 21.81 -25.46
N ASN A 139 8.22 23.08 -25.35
CA ASN A 139 8.99 24.17 -25.98
C ASN A 139 10.40 24.34 -25.39
N TYR A 140 10.60 24.00 -24.12
CA TYR A 140 11.94 24.00 -23.49
C TYR A 140 12.77 22.77 -23.79
N LEU A 141 12.16 21.67 -24.24
CA LEU A 141 12.90 20.44 -24.51
C LEU A 141 13.58 20.48 -25.90
N PRO A 142 14.77 19.86 -26.05
CA PRO A 142 15.48 19.78 -27.33
C PRO A 142 14.86 18.73 -28.26
N ILE A 143 13.58 18.86 -28.57
CA ILE A 143 12.80 17.92 -29.38
C ILE A 143 12.63 18.48 -30.80
N LYS A 144 12.90 17.66 -31.80
CA LYS A 144 12.80 18.08 -33.23
C LYS A 144 11.35 18.34 -33.67
N HIS A 145 10.41 17.49 -33.25
CA HIS A 145 9.01 17.53 -33.71
C HIS A 145 8.08 17.95 -32.57
N LYS A 146 8.16 19.22 -32.17
CA LYS A 146 7.45 19.74 -30.99
C LYS A 146 5.93 19.55 -31.00
N GLY A 147 5.28 19.80 -32.15
CA GLY A 147 3.83 19.63 -32.28
C GLY A 147 3.37 18.18 -32.02
N TRP A 148 4.15 17.21 -32.56
CA TRP A 148 3.85 15.80 -32.28
C TRP A 148 4.15 15.41 -30.82
N ALA A 149 5.23 15.96 -30.25
CA ALA A 149 5.59 15.73 -28.86
C ALA A 149 4.52 16.26 -27.90
N VAL A 150 3.92 17.42 -28.15
CA VAL A 150 2.81 17.95 -27.34
C VAL A 150 1.64 16.95 -27.31
N ILE A 151 1.28 16.37 -28.45
CA ILE A 151 0.21 15.37 -28.52
C ILE A 151 0.59 14.10 -27.75
N ALA A 152 1.82 13.62 -27.89
CA ALA A 152 2.31 12.43 -27.20
C ALA A 152 2.32 12.62 -25.68
N PHE A 153 2.84 13.75 -25.20
CA PHE A 153 2.84 14.09 -23.78
C PHE A 153 1.42 14.23 -23.22
N LYS A 154 0.53 14.92 -23.91
CA LYS A 154 -0.87 15.05 -23.47
C LYS A 154 -1.55 13.69 -23.30
N ARG A 155 -1.43 12.81 -24.29
CA ARG A 155 -2.00 11.45 -24.23
C ARG A 155 -1.41 10.65 -23.08
N TRP A 156 -0.10 10.73 -22.87
CA TRP A 156 0.57 10.02 -21.80
C TRP A 156 0.15 10.53 -20.43
N PHE A 157 0.09 11.85 -20.21
CA PHE A 157 -0.40 12.40 -18.94
C PHE A 157 -1.85 12.04 -18.66
N ILE A 158 -2.73 12.09 -19.66
CA ILE A 158 -4.12 11.65 -19.52
C ILE A 158 -4.16 10.18 -19.10
N GLN A 159 -3.34 9.33 -19.69
CA GLN A 159 -3.23 7.92 -19.32
C GLN A 159 -2.75 7.76 -17.88
N CYS A 160 -1.71 8.47 -17.45
CA CYS A 160 -1.19 8.41 -16.08
C CYS A 160 -2.27 8.78 -15.04
N VAL A 161 -3.02 9.87 -15.30
CA VAL A 161 -4.12 10.30 -14.43
C VAL A 161 -5.23 9.27 -14.39
N ALA A 162 -5.66 8.76 -15.54
CA ALA A 162 -6.72 7.77 -15.62
C ALA A 162 -6.33 6.43 -14.97
N CYS A 163 -5.06 6.02 -15.08
CA CYS A 163 -4.57 4.84 -14.39
C CYS A 163 -4.60 5.01 -12.86
N ALA A 164 -4.22 6.18 -12.35
CA ALA A 164 -4.30 6.48 -10.92
C ALA A 164 -5.74 6.45 -10.41
N ASP A 165 -6.69 7.04 -11.14
CA ASP A 165 -8.11 7.03 -10.81
C ASP A 165 -8.68 5.60 -10.80
N MET A 166 -8.35 4.80 -11.82
CA MET A 166 -8.80 3.40 -11.92
C MET A 166 -8.25 2.48 -10.84
N ALA A 167 -7.13 2.83 -10.21
CA ALA A 167 -6.49 1.99 -9.20
C ALA A 167 -7.38 1.69 -7.98
N GLN A 168 -8.33 2.55 -7.65
CA GLN A 168 -9.30 2.34 -6.57
C GLN A 168 -10.54 1.55 -6.99
N GLN A 169 -10.77 1.41 -8.29
CA GLN A 169 -12.01 0.82 -8.78
C GLN A 169 -11.94 -0.70 -8.81
N THR A 170 -13.06 -1.35 -8.51
CA THR A 170 -13.14 -2.80 -8.66
C THR A 170 -13.28 -3.17 -10.13
N PRO A 171 -12.46 -4.10 -10.65
CA PRO A 171 -12.44 -4.43 -12.09
C PRO A 171 -13.76 -4.95 -12.68
N ASN A 172 -14.73 -5.29 -11.82
CA ASN A 172 -16.01 -5.86 -12.25
C ASN A 172 -17.12 -4.81 -12.44
N GLU A 173 -16.92 -3.59 -11.93
CA GLU A 173 -17.96 -2.55 -11.89
C GLU A 173 -17.94 -1.63 -13.11
N ILE A 174 -16.80 -1.51 -13.80
CA ILE A 174 -16.61 -0.56 -14.89
C ILE A 174 -15.88 -1.21 -16.08
N ALA A 175 -16.26 -0.84 -17.29
CA ALA A 175 -15.48 -1.16 -18.49
C ALA A 175 -14.14 -0.43 -18.45
N LEU A 176 -13.09 -1.12 -17.98
CA LEU A 176 -11.75 -0.56 -17.85
C LEU A 176 -11.26 -0.06 -19.21
N PRO A 177 -10.77 1.18 -19.30
CA PRO A 177 -10.19 1.70 -20.53
C PRO A 177 -8.92 0.91 -20.88
N LYS A 178 -8.58 0.93 -22.16
CA LYS A 178 -7.37 0.32 -22.69
C LYS A 178 -6.32 1.40 -22.86
N TYR A 179 -5.20 1.26 -22.19
CA TYR A 179 -4.07 2.17 -22.28
C TYR A 179 -2.94 1.47 -23.02
N GLU A 180 -2.51 2.06 -24.15
CA GLU A 180 -1.52 1.44 -25.06
C GLU A 180 -0.38 2.41 -25.38
N HIS A 181 -0.30 3.55 -24.71
CA HIS A 181 0.71 4.54 -25.01
C HIS A 181 1.89 4.41 -24.06
N VAL A 182 3.07 4.19 -24.63
CA VAL A 182 4.34 4.26 -23.93
C VAL A 182 5.08 5.48 -24.45
N LEU A 183 5.41 6.42 -23.57
CA LEU A 183 6.23 7.57 -23.91
C LEU A 183 7.68 7.12 -24.00
N THR A 184 8.27 7.18 -25.19
CA THR A 184 9.63 6.72 -25.44
C THR A 184 10.55 7.91 -25.70
N PHE A 185 11.64 8.01 -24.93
CA PHE A 185 12.71 8.98 -25.15
C PHE A 185 13.89 8.31 -25.81
N TYR A 186 14.28 8.82 -26.96
CA TYR A 186 15.46 8.42 -27.69
C TYR A 186 16.53 9.52 -27.65
N GLY A 187 17.77 9.16 -27.34
CA GLY A 187 18.90 10.10 -27.28
C GLY A 187 20.08 9.49 -26.53
N GLU A 188 21.18 10.22 -26.51
CA GLU A 188 22.44 9.79 -25.88
C GLU A 188 22.28 9.36 -24.43
N GLN A 189 23.10 8.42 -23.99
CA GLN A 189 23.19 7.99 -22.61
C GLN A 189 23.67 9.17 -21.74
N GLY A 190 23.15 9.28 -20.52
CA GLY A 190 23.50 10.40 -19.62
C GLY A 190 22.78 11.72 -19.90
N GLY A 191 21.93 11.78 -20.94
CA GLY A 191 21.17 12.99 -21.31
C GLY A 191 20.05 13.40 -20.35
N GLY A 192 19.97 12.84 -19.14
CA GLY A 192 19.03 13.24 -18.08
C GLY A 192 17.57 12.82 -18.32
N LYS A 193 17.30 11.82 -19.19
CA LYS A 193 15.93 11.39 -19.52
C LYS A 193 15.13 10.94 -18.31
N SER A 194 15.67 10.03 -17.50
CA SER A 194 15.03 9.53 -16.25
C SER A 194 14.86 10.64 -15.22
N THR A 195 15.90 11.46 -15.03
CA THR A 195 15.84 12.62 -14.13
C THR A 195 14.75 13.60 -14.55
N PHE A 196 14.59 13.83 -15.86
CA PHE A 196 13.54 14.69 -16.39
C PHE A 196 12.16 14.14 -16.03
N ILE A 197 11.86 12.87 -16.29
CA ILE A 197 10.55 12.29 -15.97
C ILE A 197 10.28 12.34 -14.46
N ASN A 198 11.26 11.98 -13.64
CA ASN A 198 11.12 12.06 -12.18
C ASN A 198 10.87 13.51 -11.70
N SER A 199 11.45 14.51 -12.37
CA SER A 199 11.26 15.93 -12.04
C SER A 199 9.86 16.47 -12.35
N LEU A 200 9.07 15.76 -13.17
CA LEU A 200 7.67 16.11 -13.43
C LEU A 200 6.75 15.77 -12.24
N LEU A 201 7.23 14.96 -11.31
CA LEU A 201 6.49 14.54 -10.14
C LEU A 201 6.86 15.41 -8.93
N PRO A 202 5.93 15.68 -8.02
CA PRO A 202 6.28 16.21 -6.72
C PRO A 202 7.31 15.32 -6.04
N ARG A 203 8.24 15.94 -5.32
CA ARG A 203 9.40 15.23 -4.75
C ARG A 203 9.01 14.00 -3.94
N ASP A 204 7.94 14.11 -3.15
CA ASP A 204 7.49 13.01 -2.28
C ASP A 204 6.81 11.90 -3.07
N LEU A 205 6.04 12.24 -4.11
CA LEU A 205 5.45 11.25 -5.02
C LEU A 205 6.51 10.57 -5.89
N GLY A 206 7.47 11.34 -6.43
CA GLY A 206 8.55 10.80 -7.24
C GLY A 206 9.39 9.76 -6.49
N ARG A 207 9.64 9.98 -5.21
CA ARG A 207 10.39 9.02 -4.37
C ARG A 207 9.65 7.71 -4.12
N LYS A 208 8.32 7.74 -4.08
CA LYS A 208 7.50 6.59 -3.70
C LYS A 208 6.90 5.86 -4.91
N TYR A 209 6.55 6.60 -5.95
CA TYR A 209 5.69 6.09 -7.03
C TYR A 209 6.32 6.19 -8.43
N PHE A 210 7.58 6.58 -8.50
CA PHE A 210 8.41 6.48 -9.69
C PHE A 210 9.47 5.41 -9.49
N ILE A 211 9.59 4.51 -10.44
CA ILE A 211 10.67 3.53 -10.49
C ILE A 211 11.37 3.62 -11.84
N ASP A 212 12.70 3.73 -11.82
CA ASP A 212 13.55 3.83 -13.00
C ASP A 212 14.35 2.54 -13.27
N GLY A 213 14.85 2.43 -14.48
CA GLY A 213 15.77 1.36 -14.85
C GLY A 213 15.22 -0.06 -14.73
N VAL A 214 13.90 -0.24 -14.77
CA VAL A 214 13.30 -1.58 -14.61
C VAL A 214 13.61 -2.45 -15.83
N SER A 215 14.25 -3.60 -15.57
CA SER A 215 14.36 -4.69 -16.53
C SER A 215 13.17 -5.64 -16.35
N LEU A 216 12.19 -5.56 -17.24
CA LEU A 216 10.94 -6.32 -17.11
C LEU A 216 11.13 -7.76 -17.59
N ASP A 217 11.15 -8.70 -16.66
CA ASP A 217 11.08 -10.14 -16.94
C ASP A 217 9.63 -10.65 -16.79
N LEU A 218 8.98 -10.92 -17.92
CA LEU A 218 7.58 -11.38 -17.94
C LEU A 218 7.38 -12.81 -17.40
N LYS A 219 8.45 -13.55 -17.13
CA LYS A 219 8.41 -14.87 -16.51
C LYS A 219 8.57 -14.81 -14.99
N ASN A 220 9.06 -13.68 -14.48
CA ASN A 220 9.28 -13.44 -13.07
C ASN A 220 8.13 -12.60 -12.50
N LYS A 221 7.35 -13.19 -11.58
CA LYS A 221 6.21 -12.52 -10.93
C LYS A 221 6.62 -11.31 -10.10
N ASP A 222 7.78 -11.36 -9.47
CA ASP A 222 8.29 -10.26 -8.62
C ASP A 222 8.73 -9.07 -9.50
N SER A 223 9.33 -9.35 -10.66
CA SER A 223 9.63 -8.31 -11.66
C SER A 223 8.37 -7.62 -12.16
N ILE A 224 7.33 -8.38 -12.46
CA ILE A 224 6.03 -7.85 -12.85
C ILE A 224 5.41 -7.02 -11.72
N LEU A 225 5.39 -7.56 -10.49
CA LEU A 225 4.85 -6.88 -9.33
C LEU A 225 5.60 -5.57 -9.05
N GLY A 226 6.93 -5.58 -9.14
CA GLY A 226 7.76 -4.39 -9.01
C GLY A 226 7.36 -3.29 -9.99
N ALA A 227 7.21 -3.62 -11.27
CA ALA A 227 6.75 -2.66 -12.27
C ALA A 227 5.33 -2.14 -11.99
N LEU A 228 4.42 -3.02 -11.53
CA LEU A 228 3.03 -2.67 -11.21
C LEU A 228 2.83 -1.99 -9.86
N SER A 229 3.88 -1.85 -9.07
CA SER A 229 3.86 -1.19 -7.74
C SER A 229 4.35 0.25 -7.81
N SER A 230 4.26 0.88 -8.96
CA SER A 230 4.59 2.28 -9.19
C SER A 230 3.50 2.96 -10.00
N TRP A 231 3.39 4.27 -9.90
CA TRP A 231 2.51 5.06 -10.77
C TRP A 231 3.14 5.27 -12.13
N ILE A 232 4.45 5.54 -12.16
CA ILE A 232 5.23 5.67 -13.38
C ILE A 232 6.42 4.71 -13.29
N CYS A 233 6.51 3.82 -14.27
CA CYS A 233 7.58 2.84 -14.40
C CYS A 233 8.40 3.16 -15.64
N GLU A 234 9.69 3.40 -15.45
CA GLU A 234 10.63 3.52 -16.57
C GLU A 234 11.24 2.17 -16.89
N LEU A 235 11.03 1.69 -18.10
CA LEU A 235 11.71 0.51 -18.60
C LEU A 235 13.07 0.91 -19.15
N GLY A 236 14.14 0.44 -18.52
CA GLY A 236 15.51 0.68 -18.95
C GLY A 236 15.87 -0.14 -20.20
N GLU A 237 16.76 0.39 -20.99
CA GLU A 237 17.49 -0.31 -22.07
C GLU A 237 16.63 -1.23 -22.96
N LEU A 238 15.61 -0.67 -23.61
CA LEU A 238 14.75 -1.42 -24.54
C LEU A 238 15.53 -2.02 -25.73
N ASP A 239 16.68 -1.45 -26.09
CA ASP A 239 17.44 -1.86 -27.28
C ASP A 239 18.31 -3.11 -27.08
N SER A 240 18.82 -3.35 -25.88
CA SER A 240 19.82 -4.40 -25.65
C SER A 240 19.22 -5.73 -25.14
N THR A 241 18.04 -5.68 -24.53
CA THR A 241 17.50 -6.80 -23.76
C THR A 241 16.42 -7.58 -24.49
N PHE A 242 15.75 -6.99 -25.49
CA PHE A 242 14.59 -7.60 -26.11
C PHE A 242 14.88 -8.26 -27.46
N ARG A 243 14.88 -9.59 -27.47
CA ARG A 243 14.74 -10.36 -28.72
C ARG A 243 13.37 -10.08 -29.35
N LYS A 244 13.22 -10.26 -30.67
CA LYS A 244 11.92 -10.06 -31.35
C LYS A 244 10.75 -10.84 -30.71
N SER A 245 11.03 -11.99 -30.08
CA SER A 245 10.06 -12.77 -29.32
C SER A 245 9.56 -12.07 -28.07
N ASP A 246 10.38 -11.23 -27.45
CA ASP A 246 10.07 -10.59 -26.18
C ASP A 246 9.22 -9.33 -26.40
N ILE A 247 9.38 -8.66 -27.57
CA ILE A 247 8.57 -7.49 -27.96
C ILE A 247 7.09 -7.82 -28.03
N SER A 248 6.71 -9.01 -28.52
CA SER A 248 5.31 -9.44 -28.56
C SER A 248 4.74 -9.65 -27.17
N GLY A 249 5.53 -10.22 -26.27
CA GLY A 249 5.17 -10.39 -24.86
C GLY A 249 4.98 -9.07 -24.13
N ILE A 250 5.89 -8.11 -24.37
CA ILE A 250 5.77 -6.76 -23.79
C ILE A 250 4.52 -6.04 -24.31
N LYS A 251 4.26 -6.09 -25.62
CA LYS A 251 3.04 -5.52 -26.19
C LYS A 251 1.80 -6.12 -25.55
N ALA A 252 1.76 -7.45 -25.39
CA ALA A 252 0.65 -8.14 -24.72
C ALA A 252 0.55 -7.74 -23.24
N PHE A 253 1.68 -7.57 -22.54
CA PHE A 253 1.72 -7.09 -21.17
C PHE A 253 1.19 -5.65 -21.08
N LEU A 254 1.65 -4.74 -21.90
CA LEU A 254 1.22 -3.33 -21.91
C LEU A 254 -0.25 -3.15 -22.26
N SER A 255 -0.81 -4.04 -23.12
CA SER A 255 -2.22 -3.98 -23.54
C SER A 255 -3.21 -4.55 -22.51
N LYS A 256 -2.74 -5.11 -21.39
CA LYS A 256 -3.62 -5.65 -20.36
C LYS A 256 -4.38 -4.52 -19.68
N ARG A 257 -5.67 -4.73 -19.44
CA ARG A 257 -6.53 -3.80 -18.68
C ARG A 257 -6.54 -4.09 -17.19
N LYS A 258 -6.24 -5.33 -16.82
CA LYS A 258 -6.22 -5.82 -15.45
C LYS A 258 -5.13 -6.85 -15.27
N ASP A 259 -4.63 -6.92 -14.07
CA ASP A 259 -3.66 -7.92 -13.65
C ASP A 259 -4.24 -8.76 -12.52
N GLU A 260 -3.85 -10.03 -12.50
CA GLU A 260 -4.21 -10.96 -11.45
C GLU A 260 -3.01 -11.08 -10.51
N ILE A 261 -3.11 -10.43 -9.35
CA ILE A 261 -2.02 -10.32 -8.40
C ILE A 261 -2.50 -10.78 -7.03
N ARG A 262 -1.67 -11.55 -6.33
CA ARG A 262 -1.88 -11.78 -4.91
C ARG A 262 -1.41 -10.55 -4.16
N LYS A 263 -2.35 -9.84 -3.51
CA LYS A 263 -2.00 -8.71 -2.65
C LYS A 263 -1.04 -9.17 -1.56
N PRO A 264 -0.07 -8.35 -1.17
CA PRO A 264 0.63 -8.57 0.09
C PRO A 264 -0.43 -8.77 1.18
N TYR A 265 -0.23 -9.75 2.05
CA TYR A 265 -1.17 -10.13 3.13
C TYR A 265 -2.52 -10.71 2.66
N GLY A 266 -2.81 -10.77 1.37
CA GLY A 266 -4.01 -11.41 0.84
C GLY A 266 -3.89 -12.95 0.82
N ARG A 267 -4.93 -13.66 1.29
CA ARG A 267 -4.98 -15.12 1.23
C ARG A 267 -5.35 -15.65 -0.17
N ALA A 268 -5.90 -14.79 -1.01
CA ALA A 268 -6.32 -15.11 -2.37
C ALA A 268 -5.77 -14.11 -3.39
N THR A 269 -5.69 -14.55 -4.65
CA THR A 269 -5.37 -13.69 -5.78
C THR A 269 -6.53 -12.70 -6.01
N SER A 270 -6.20 -11.46 -6.29
CA SER A 270 -7.17 -10.40 -6.60
C SER A 270 -6.94 -9.86 -7.99
N LEU A 271 -8.05 -9.57 -8.69
CA LEU A 271 -8.01 -8.81 -9.93
C LEU A 271 -7.83 -7.33 -9.59
N MET A 272 -6.91 -6.67 -10.27
CA MET A 272 -6.64 -5.25 -10.12
C MET A 272 -6.69 -4.55 -11.47
N ALA A 273 -7.24 -3.34 -11.50
CA ALA A 273 -7.12 -2.48 -12.66
C ALA A 273 -5.65 -2.11 -12.89
N ARG A 274 -5.24 -2.03 -14.15
CA ARG A 274 -3.91 -1.57 -14.53
C ARG A 274 -3.76 -0.10 -14.14
N GLN A 275 -2.65 0.26 -13.52
CA GLN A 275 -2.39 1.60 -12.99
C GLN A 275 -1.05 2.21 -13.47
N THR A 276 -0.29 1.47 -14.24
CA THR A 276 0.99 1.90 -14.81
C THR A 276 1.14 1.42 -16.25
#